data_04537be2bbe47599587641d3ed9c05a5
#
_entry.id   04537be2bbe47599587641d3ed9c05a5
#
_cell.length_a   1.000
_cell.length_b   1.000
_cell.length_c   1.000
_cell.angle_alpha   90.00
_cell.angle_beta   90.00
_cell.angle_gamma   90.00
#
_symmetry.space_group_name_H-M   'P 1'
#
loop_
_entity.id
_entity.type
_entity.pdbx_description
1 polymer ?
#
loop_
_entity_poly.entity_id
_entity_poly.type
_entity_poly.pdbx_seq_one_letter_code
_entity_poly.pdbx_strand_id
1 'polypeptide(L)'
;MAKTAAKKAAPKKAVKKVAATKTAKPAKAAAAKSAAPKPIKEALSKTGLVAHIAESTQLAPKDVRAVLASLEATAHASLSKKGVGTFTIPGMLKLTTVHVPAKPKRKGINPFTKEEQMFAAKPATTKLKSRMMKRLKDAAL
;
A
#
# COMPACT_ATOMS: atom_id res chain seq x y z
N MET A 1 56.97 -8.87 43.69
CA MET A 1 56.17 -8.62 44.91
C MET A 1 54.76 -8.37 44.47
N ALA A 2 53.91 -9.31 44.67
CA ALA A 2 52.82 -9.35 45.61
C ALA A 2 51.54 -8.65 44.99
N LYS A 3 50.59 -9.48 44.63
CA LYS A 3 49.28 -9.70 45.28
C LYS A 3 48.26 -8.54 44.96
N THR A 4 47.06 -8.75 44.59
CA THR A 4 46.04 -9.66 45.15
C THR A 4 44.79 -9.68 44.23
N ALA A 5 44.16 -10.82 44.18
CA ALA A 5 42.87 -11.12 43.64
C ALA A 5 41.71 -10.49 44.48
N ALA A 6 40.63 -10.13 43.85
CA ALA A 6 39.31 -10.09 44.48
C ALA A 6 38.20 -10.24 43.41
N LYS A 7 37.75 -11.34 43.21
CA LYS A 7 36.49 -12.08 43.26
C LYS A 7 35.36 -11.34 44.02
N LYS A 8 34.28 -10.95 43.30
CA LYS A 8 32.96 -10.79 43.91
C LYS A 8 31.88 -10.81 42.83
N ALA A 9 31.27 -11.95 42.70
CA ALA A 9 29.89 -12.28 43.03
C ALA A 9 28.81 -11.45 42.34
N ALA A 10 28.07 -12.10 41.43
CA ALA A 10 26.80 -11.72 40.91
C ALA A 10 25.69 -11.70 41.97
N PRO A 11 24.64 -10.91 41.87
CA PRO A 11 23.34 -11.29 42.40
C PRO A 11 22.37 -11.67 41.28
N LYS A 12 21.90 -12.89 41.34
CA LYS A 12 20.64 -13.33 40.76
C LYS A 12 19.52 -12.44 41.28
N LYS A 13 18.75 -11.84 40.37
CA LYS A 13 17.43 -11.28 40.75
C LYS A 13 16.36 -11.73 39.76
N ALA A 14 15.62 -12.68 40.32
CA ALA A 14 14.18 -12.87 40.21
C ALA A 14 13.50 -12.59 38.85
N VAL A 15 13.23 -13.68 38.18
CA VAL A 15 12.17 -13.80 37.18
C VAL A 15 10.83 -13.48 37.82
N LYS A 16 10.28 -12.29 37.54
CA LYS A 16 8.90 -11.94 37.89
C LYS A 16 8.00 -12.51 36.80
N LYS A 17 7.35 -13.60 37.13
CA LYS A 17 6.27 -14.25 36.42
C LYS A 17 5.17 -13.23 36.12
N VAL A 18 5.11 -12.73 34.88
CA VAL A 18 3.98 -11.92 34.44
C VAL A 18 2.91 -12.88 33.92
N ALA A 19 1.76 -12.77 34.56
CA ALA A 19 0.58 -13.59 34.34
C ALA A 19 0.15 -13.58 32.87
N ALA A 20 -0.21 -14.75 32.38
CA ALA A 20 -0.86 -14.97 31.12
C ALA A 20 -2.15 -14.17 31.03
N THR A 21 -2.13 -13.11 30.22
CA THR A 21 -3.39 -12.47 29.79
C THR A 21 -4.02 -13.38 28.75
N LYS A 22 -5.15 -13.96 29.15
CA LYS A 22 -6.07 -14.73 28.33
C LYS A 22 -6.33 -13.99 27.02
N THR A 23 -5.80 -14.49 25.92
CA THR A 23 -6.19 -14.09 24.57
C THR A 23 -7.68 -14.39 24.39
N ALA A 24 -8.46 -13.35 24.37
CA ALA A 24 -9.85 -13.42 23.94
C ALA A 24 -9.87 -13.90 22.49
N LYS A 25 -10.45 -15.06 22.29
CA LYS A 25 -10.82 -15.66 21.02
C LYS A 25 -11.54 -14.60 20.18
N PRO A 26 -11.07 -14.25 18.96
CA PRO A 26 -11.82 -13.34 18.12
C PRO A 26 -13.17 -14.00 17.79
N ALA A 27 -14.23 -13.34 18.19
CA ALA A 27 -15.58 -13.70 17.81
C ALA A 27 -15.61 -13.80 16.27
N LYS A 28 -16.01 -14.96 15.79
CA LYS A 28 -16.30 -15.27 14.41
C LYS A 28 -17.31 -14.24 13.91
N ALA A 29 -16.81 -13.19 13.25
CA ALA A 29 -17.67 -12.22 12.59
C ALA A 29 -18.48 -12.99 11.56
N ALA A 30 -19.78 -13.08 11.80
CA ALA A 30 -20.73 -13.63 10.84
C ALA A 30 -20.53 -12.85 9.54
N ALA A 31 -20.21 -13.60 8.48
CA ALA A 31 -20.19 -13.07 7.13
C ALA A 31 -21.60 -12.59 6.81
N ALA A 32 -21.86 -11.31 7.00
CA ALA A 32 -23.03 -10.66 6.48
C ALA A 32 -23.01 -10.89 4.97
N LYS A 33 -23.99 -11.65 4.47
CA LYS A 33 -24.25 -11.81 3.04
C LYS A 33 -24.42 -10.41 2.49
N SER A 34 -23.39 -9.91 1.81
CA SER A 34 -23.48 -8.65 1.10
C SER A 34 -24.53 -8.84 0.00
N ALA A 35 -25.66 -8.17 0.16
CA ALA A 35 -26.63 -8.04 -0.93
C ALA A 35 -25.87 -7.50 -2.13
N ALA A 36 -26.17 -8.00 -3.34
CA ALA A 36 -25.54 -7.54 -4.56
C ALA A 36 -25.57 -6.01 -4.62
N PRO A 37 -24.45 -5.33 -4.86
CA PRO A 37 -24.40 -3.89 -4.80
C PRO A 37 -25.35 -3.28 -5.84
N LYS A 38 -26.23 -2.41 -5.37
CA LYS A 38 -27.11 -1.66 -6.27
C LYS A 38 -26.28 -0.75 -7.19
N PRO A 39 -26.65 -0.59 -8.46
CA PRO A 39 -25.90 0.27 -9.36
C PRO A 39 -25.93 1.73 -8.85
N ILE A 40 -24.75 2.32 -8.73
CA ILE A 40 -24.57 3.70 -8.28
C ILE A 40 -24.71 4.60 -9.50
N LYS A 41 -25.73 5.46 -9.53
CA LYS A 41 -26.04 6.36 -10.66
C LYS A 41 -25.26 7.68 -10.61
N GLU A 42 -24.68 8.02 -9.47
CA GLU A 42 -23.99 9.29 -9.26
C GLU A 42 -22.52 9.06 -8.90
N ALA A 43 -21.66 9.99 -9.34
CA ALA A 43 -20.26 9.95 -8.97
C ALA A 43 -20.10 10.21 -7.46
N LEU A 44 -19.60 9.22 -6.74
CA LEU A 44 -19.39 9.34 -5.31
C LEU A 44 -18.17 10.22 -5.01
N SER A 45 -18.38 11.26 -4.19
CA SER A 45 -17.29 11.99 -3.55
C SER A 45 -16.61 11.13 -2.47
N LYS A 46 -15.43 11.55 -1.97
CA LYS A 46 -14.75 10.83 -0.86
C LYS A 46 -15.67 10.61 0.34
N THR A 47 -16.46 11.61 0.69
CA THR A 47 -17.42 11.53 1.80
C THR A 47 -18.58 10.59 1.47
N GLY A 48 -19.12 10.67 0.25
CA GLY A 48 -20.18 9.79 -0.23
C GLY A 48 -19.75 8.33 -0.28
N LEU A 49 -18.51 8.06 -0.71
CA LEU A 49 -17.94 6.72 -0.69
C LEU A 49 -17.86 6.16 0.73
N VAL A 50 -17.39 6.97 1.69
CA VAL A 50 -17.34 6.56 3.11
C VAL A 50 -18.73 6.25 3.65
N ALA A 51 -19.72 7.09 3.35
CA ALA A 51 -21.10 6.88 3.79
C ALA A 51 -21.69 5.59 3.20
N HIS A 52 -21.51 5.39 1.89
CA HIS A 52 -22.00 4.19 1.21
C HIS A 52 -21.37 2.89 1.74
N ILE A 53 -20.04 2.91 2.02
CA ILE A 53 -19.37 1.76 2.62
C ILE A 53 -19.86 1.54 4.06
N ALA A 54 -20.02 2.60 4.85
CA ALA A 54 -20.53 2.52 6.23
C ALA A 54 -21.94 1.89 6.28
N GLU A 55 -22.82 2.29 5.39
CA GLU A 55 -24.15 1.70 5.23
C GLU A 55 -24.10 0.23 4.84
N SER A 56 -23.30 -0.12 3.84
CA SER A 56 -23.21 -1.50 3.34
C SER A 56 -22.55 -2.47 4.31
N THR A 57 -21.62 -2.00 5.15
CA THR A 57 -20.86 -2.80 6.10
C THR A 57 -21.37 -2.69 7.54
N GLN A 58 -22.29 -1.75 7.82
CA GLN A 58 -22.78 -1.45 9.18
C GLN A 58 -21.67 -1.01 10.13
N LEU A 59 -20.61 -0.43 9.60
CA LEU A 59 -19.48 0.13 10.36
C LEU A 59 -19.67 1.63 10.59
N ALA A 60 -19.06 2.15 11.66
CA ALA A 60 -19.05 3.59 11.89
C ALA A 60 -18.23 4.29 10.76
N PRO A 61 -18.67 5.46 10.26
CA PRO A 61 -17.93 6.19 9.22
C PRO A 61 -16.49 6.55 9.60
N LYS A 62 -16.21 6.66 10.89
CA LYS A 62 -14.88 6.87 11.44
C LYS A 62 -13.96 5.69 11.15
N ASP A 63 -14.44 4.48 11.38
CA ASP A 63 -13.66 3.25 11.16
C ASP A 63 -13.40 3.02 9.68
N VAL A 64 -14.40 3.30 8.83
CA VAL A 64 -14.24 3.24 7.37
C VAL A 64 -13.16 4.22 6.90
N ARG A 65 -13.12 5.44 7.42
CA ARG A 65 -12.05 6.41 7.11
C ARG A 65 -10.69 5.92 7.56
N ALA A 66 -10.58 5.32 8.73
CA ALA A 66 -9.32 4.76 9.24
C ALA A 66 -8.82 3.62 8.35
N VAL A 67 -9.69 2.72 7.91
CA VAL A 67 -9.36 1.63 6.98
C VAL A 67 -8.89 2.17 5.63
N LEU A 68 -9.59 3.14 5.06
CA LEU A 68 -9.18 3.75 3.80
C LEU A 68 -7.84 4.48 3.92
N ALA A 69 -7.61 5.21 5.00
CA ALA A 69 -6.33 5.88 5.25
C ALA A 69 -5.18 4.88 5.40
N SER A 70 -5.39 3.77 6.10
CA SER A 70 -4.39 2.71 6.22
C SER A 70 -4.10 2.02 4.89
N LEU A 71 -5.11 1.83 4.04
CA LEU A 71 -4.95 1.31 2.69
C LEU A 71 -4.14 2.26 1.81
N GLU A 72 -4.43 3.56 1.83
CA GLU A 72 -3.67 4.59 1.15
C GLU A 72 -2.20 4.59 1.62
N ALA A 73 -1.96 4.58 2.92
CA ALA A 73 -0.62 4.54 3.49
C ALA A 73 0.17 3.30 3.06
N THR A 74 -0.47 2.12 3.06
CA THR A 74 0.13 0.86 2.62
C THR A 74 0.48 0.90 1.13
N ALA A 75 -0.40 1.47 0.30
CA ALA A 75 -0.15 1.66 -1.13
C ALA A 75 1.06 2.57 -1.36
N HIS A 76 1.14 3.70 -0.68
CA HIS A 76 2.28 4.62 -0.76
C HIS A 76 3.58 3.98 -0.29
N ALA A 77 3.57 3.25 0.81
CA ALA A 77 4.73 2.53 1.30
C ALA A 77 5.23 1.49 0.30
N SER A 78 4.31 0.71 -0.29
CA SER A 78 4.65 -0.34 -1.27
C SER A 78 5.20 0.22 -2.59
N LEU A 79 4.69 1.37 -3.05
CA LEU A 79 5.08 2.02 -4.31
C LEU A 79 6.26 2.99 -4.17
N SER A 80 6.72 3.24 -2.95
CA SER A 80 7.88 4.11 -2.70
C SER A 80 9.15 3.53 -3.33
N LYS A 81 10.18 4.37 -3.52
CA LYS A 81 11.49 3.95 -4.09
C LYS A 81 12.17 2.81 -3.31
N LYS A 82 11.88 2.69 -2.02
CA LYS A 82 12.40 1.64 -1.12
C LYS A 82 11.43 0.47 -0.96
N GLY A 83 10.22 0.58 -1.48
CA GLY A 83 9.19 -0.45 -1.40
C GLY A 83 9.36 -1.54 -2.45
N VAL A 84 8.46 -2.51 -2.43
CA VAL A 84 8.43 -3.65 -3.37
C VAL A 84 8.13 -3.21 -4.82
N GLY A 85 7.64 -1.99 -5.02
CA GLY A 85 7.27 -1.44 -6.33
C GLY A 85 5.99 -2.04 -6.92
N THR A 86 5.27 -2.84 -6.14
CA THR A 86 4.00 -3.44 -6.59
C THR A 86 2.99 -3.40 -5.47
N PHE A 87 1.78 -2.93 -5.79
CA PHE A 87 0.64 -2.94 -4.88
C PHE A 87 -0.58 -3.50 -5.60
N THR A 88 -1.23 -4.49 -5.00
CA THR A 88 -2.39 -5.16 -5.60
C THR A 88 -3.59 -5.05 -4.68
N ILE A 89 -4.69 -4.50 -5.18
CA ILE A 89 -5.99 -4.57 -4.54
C ILE A 89 -6.74 -5.76 -5.16
N PRO A 90 -6.99 -6.82 -4.37
CA PRO A 90 -7.62 -8.04 -4.89
C PRO A 90 -8.94 -7.74 -5.61
N GLY A 91 -9.10 -8.28 -6.81
CA GLY A 91 -10.31 -8.13 -7.61
C GLY A 91 -10.47 -6.79 -8.34
N MET A 92 -9.68 -5.76 -8.01
CA MET A 92 -9.83 -4.41 -8.57
C MET A 92 -8.68 -4.05 -9.52
N LEU A 93 -7.51 -3.79 -8.97
CA LEU A 93 -6.39 -3.29 -9.75
C LEU A 93 -5.01 -3.70 -9.18
N LYS A 94 -4.03 -3.74 -10.06
CA LYS A 94 -2.63 -3.90 -9.73
C LYS A 94 -1.86 -2.66 -10.18
N LEU A 95 -1.14 -2.05 -9.25
CA LEU A 95 -0.21 -0.96 -9.48
C LEU A 95 1.21 -1.50 -9.51
N THR A 96 2.00 -1.08 -10.49
CA THR A 96 3.40 -1.49 -10.61
C THR A 96 4.25 -0.28 -10.97
N THR A 97 5.31 -0.10 -10.21
CA THR A 97 6.31 0.94 -10.45
C THR A 97 7.36 0.43 -11.43
N VAL A 98 7.58 1.16 -12.51
CA VAL A 98 8.59 0.83 -13.53
C VAL A 98 9.63 1.94 -13.54
N HIS A 99 10.87 1.56 -13.27
CA HIS A 99 12.01 2.47 -13.38
C HIS A 99 12.42 2.62 -14.85
N VAL A 100 12.40 3.84 -15.34
CA VAL A 100 12.86 4.19 -16.68
C VAL A 100 14.27 4.77 -16.55
N PRO A 101 15.29 4.12 -17.12
CA PRO A 101 16.67 4.60 -17.05
C PRO A 101 16.83 5.95 -17.76
N ALA A 102 17.83 6.69 -17.36
CA ALA A 102 18.22 7.93 -18.04
C ALA A 102 18.58 7.66 -19.49
N LYS A 103 18.17 8.53 -20.39
CA LYS A 103 18.56 8.47 -21.81
C LYS A 103 19.57 9.60 -22.08
N PRO A 104 20.74 9.26 -22.64
CA PRO A 104 21.72 10.28 -23.01
C PRO A 104 21.20 11.18 -24.15
N LYS A 105 21.87 12.28 -24.36
CA LYS A 105 21.63 13.13 -25.53
C LYS A 105 21.85 12.31 -26.80
N ARG A 106 20.96 12.43 -27.76
CA ARG A 106 21.08 11.75 -29.05
C ARG A 106 20.75 12.70 -30.19
N LYS A 107 21.43 12.54 -31.27
CA LYS A 107 21.05 13.15 -32.55
C LYS A 107 19.88 12.38 -33.15
N GLY A 108 18.96 13.06 -33.73
CA GLY A 108 17.86 12.47 -34.46
C GLY A 108 17.29 13.46 -35.47
N ILE A 109 16.66 12.95 -36.49
CA ILE A 109 16.05 13.76 -37.55
C ILE A 109 14.62 14.08 -37.12
N ASN A 110 14.23 15.35 -37.15
CA ASN A 110 12.86 15.77 -36.94
C ASN A 110 12.01 15.32 -38.16
N PRO A 111 10.96 14.48 -37.96
CA PRO A 111 10.17 13.99 -39.07
C PRO A 111 9.42 15.09 -39.84
N PHE A 112 9.18 16.24 -39.24
CA PHE A 112 8.46 17.36 -39.88
C PHE A 112 9.38 18.29 -40.66
N THR A 113 10.55 18.66 -40.13
CA THR A 113 11.48 19.61 -40.77
C THR A 113 12.59 18.91 -41.51
N LYS A 114 12.76 17.58 -41.36
CA LYS A 114 13.84 16.76 -41.90
C LYS A 114 15.26 17.25 -41.51
N GLU A 115 15.34 18.11 -40.50
CA GLU A 115 16.61 18.62 -39.99
C GLU A 115 17.15 17.77 -38.85
N GLU A 116 18.46 17.68 -38.74
CA GLU A 116 19.11 17.05 -37.59
C GLU A 116 18.94 17.89 -36.36
N GLN A 117 18.31 17.32 -35.34
CA GLN A 117 18.09 17.95 -34.05
C GLN A 117 18.74 17.16 -32.92
N MET A 118 19.35 17.87 -31.98
CA MET A 118 19.88 17.28 -30.75
C MET A 118 18.77 17.14 -29.72
N PHE A 119 18.35 15.90 -29.44
CA PHE A 119 17.42 15.63 -28.35
C PHE A 119 18.15 15.70 -27.01
N ALA A 120 17.64 16.50 -26.09
CA ALA A 120 18.19 16.63 -24.75
C ALA A 120 18.19 15.31 -23.98
N ALA A 121 19.15 15.16 -23.08
CA ALA A 121 19.17 14.02 -22.16
C ALA A 121 17.91 14.02 -21.29
N LYS A 122 17.32 12.84 -21.11
CA LYS A 122 16.19 12.65 -20.19
C LYS A 122 16.69 11.97 -18.92
N PRO A 123 16.44 12.58 -17.73
CA PRO A 123 16.83 11.97 -16.47
C PRO A 123 16.09 10.65 -16.23
N ALA A 124 16.63 9.82 -15.37
CA ALA A 124 15.93 8.63 -14.90
C ALA A 124 14.63 9.01 -14.21
N THR A 125 13.53 8.39 -14.58
CA THR A 125 12.21 8.65 -14.03
C THR A 125 11.53 7.35 -13.62
N THR A 126 10.64 7.44 -12.66
CA THR A 126 9.82 6.32 -12.22
C THR A 126 8.41 6.50 -12.75
N LYS A 127 7.91 5.52 -13.49
CA LYS A 127 6.55 5.52 -14.02
C LYS A 127 5.69 4.53 -13.26
N LEU A 128 4.46 4.94 -12.93
CA LEU A 128 3.47 4.06 -12.35
C LEU A 128 2.60 3.48 -13.48
N LYS A 129 2.50 2.16 -13.54
CA LYS A 129 1.59 1.44 -14.42
C LYS A 129 0.45 0.86 -13.60
N SER A 130 -0.79 1.07 -14.06
CA SER A 130 -1.99 0.46 -13.50
C SER A 130 -2.51 -0.62 -14.43
N ARG A 131 -2.92 -1.76 -13.86
CA ARG A 131 -3.57 -2.84 -14.58
C ARG A 131 -4.88 -3.20 -13.87
N MET A 132 -5.98 -3.02 -14.55
CA MET A 132 -7.30 -3.45 -14.07
C MET A 132 -7.41 -4.97 -14.11
N MET A 133 -7.98 -5.54 -13.06
CA MET A 133 -8.23 -6.98 -12.98
C MET A 133 -9.53 -7.38 -13.72
N LYS A 134 -9.64 -8.65 -14.09
CA LYS A 134 -10.75 -9.17 -14.87
C LYS A 134 -12.12 -8.84 -14.26
N ARG A 135 -12.28 -9.05 -12.95
CA ARG A 135 -13.54 -8.76 -12.24
C ARG A 135 -14.04 -7.32 -12.42
N LEU A 136 -13.13 -6.35 -12.41
CA LEU A 136 -13.51 -4.95 -12.60
C LEU A 136 -13.84 -4.65 -14.07
N LYS A 137 -13.19 -5.33 -15.01
CA LYS A 137 -13.51 -5.23 -16.44
C LYS A 137 -14.86 -5.84 -16.76
N ASP A 138 -15.15 -7.01 -16.21
CA ASP A 138 -16.41 -7.72 -16.42
C ASP A 138 -17.60 -6.94 -15.82
N ALA A 139 -17.37 -6.17 -14.77
CA ALA A 139 -18.39 -5.29 -14.19
C ALA A 139 -18.68 -4.02 -15.01
N ALA A 140 -17.80 -3.68 -15.96
CA ALA A 140 -17.96 -2.51 -16.84
C ALA A 140 -18.57 -2.86 -18.21
N LEU A 141 -18.78 -4.17 -18.50
CA LEU A 141 -19.43 -4.68 -19.70
C LEU A 141 -20.91 -4.95 -19.44
#